data_8d422a16944b11da03f2d8d01901d8a7
#
_entry.id   8d422a16944b11da03f2d8d01901d8a7
#
_cell.length_a   1.000
_cell.length_b   1.000
_cell.length_c   1.000
_cell.angle_alpha   90.00
_cell.angle_beta   90.00
_cell.angle_gamma   90.00
#
_symmetry.space_group_name_H-M   'P 1'
#
loop_
_entity.id
_entity.type
_entity.pdbx_description
1 polymer ?
#
loop_
_entity_poly.entity_id
_entity_poly.type
_entity_poly.pdbx_seq_one_letter_code
_entity_poly.pdbx_strand_id
1 'polypeptide(L)'
;RYTIVSPADLGCTDDIPENEPTLEGNALAKARYIWDKFHLPCFADDTGLEVEELNGAPGVYSARYAGEGKSADDNNHKLLEELNGKTNRAAQFRCVIALITVDGKEQIFEGVVKGEIQEEKTGTDGFGYDPLFRPNDYNSSFAQMPLNEKNRISHRGIAVRKLVEYLNNQK
;
A
#
# COMPACT_ATOMS: atom_id res chain seq x y z
N ARG A 1 14.87 3.66 -21.53
CA ARG A 1 13.72 4.52 -21.21
C ARG A 1 12.43 3.74 -21.39
N TYR A 2 11.45 3.98 -20.52
CA TYR A 2 10.21 3.21 -20.47
C TYR A 2 9.01 4.09 -20.69
N THR A 3 7.99 3.55 -21.37
CA THR A 3 6.65 4.16 -21.44
C THR A 3 5.73 3.31 -20.56
N ILE A 4 5.07 3.96 -19.62
CA ILE A 4 4.18 3.28 -18.68
C ILE A 4 2.74 3.44 -19.15
N VAL A 5 2.05 2.30 -19.26
CA VAL A 5 0.64 2.27 -19.62
C VAL A 5 -0.14 1.50 -18.58
N SER A 6 -1.43 1.80 -18.43
CA SER A 6 -2.29 1.07 -17.52
C SER A 6 -2.90 -0.16 -18.21
N PRO A 7 -3.41 -1.14 -17.46
CA PRO A 7 -4.17 -2.23 -18.08
C PRO A 7 -5.34 -1.75 -18.91
N ALA A 8 -6.02 -0.69 -18.48
CA ALA A 8 -7.12 -0.10 -19.24
C ALA A 8 -6.66 0.42 -20.60
N ASP A 9 -5.45 0.97 -20.68
CA ASP A 9 -4.86 1.43 -21.96
C ASP A 9 -4.67 0.26 -22.93
N LEU A 10 -4.54 -0.95 -22.41
CA LEU A 10 -4.39 -2.18 -23.18
C LEU A 10 -5.74 -2.89 -23.41
N GLY A 11 -6.83 -2.25 -23.03
CA GLY A 11 -8.17 -2.82 -23.18
C GLY A 11 -8.55 -3.81 -22.08
N CYS A 12 -7.78 -3.89 -21.00
CA CYS A 12 -8.10 -4.79 -19.88
C CYS A 12 -8.86 -4.03 -18.80
N THR A 13 -10.08 -4.46 -18.56
CA THR A 13 -10.94 -3.91 -17.50
C THR A 13 -11.29 -4.99 -16.47
N ASP A 14 -10.55 -6.09 -16.46
CA ASP A 14 -10.80 -7.21 -15.57
C ASP A 14 -10.59 -6.81 -14.11
N ASP A 15 -11.42 -7.35 -13.24
CA ASP A 15 -11.24 -7.23 -11.80
C ASP A 15 -10.28 -8.35 -11.36
N ILE A 16 -9.04 -7.98 -11.08
CA ILE A 16 -8.01 -8.96 -10.77
C ILE A 16 -8.15 -9.38 -9.30
N PRO A 17 -8.34 -10.68 -9.01
CA PRO A 17 -8.54 -11.14 -7.63
C PRO A 17 -7.34 -10.85 -6.72
N GLU A 18 -7.64 -10.47 -5.47
CA GLU A 18 -6.65 -10.25 -4.42
C GLU A 18 -6.98 -11.17 -3.25
N ASN A 19 -6.76 -12.48 -3.44
CA ASN A 19 -7.15 -13.51 -2.49
C ASN A 19 -5.98 -14.12 -1.73
N GLU A 20 -4.77 -13.55 -1.89
CA GLU A 20 -3.59 -14.06 -1.23
C GLU A 20 -3.51 -13.60 0.23
N PRO A 21 -2.86 -14.37 1.11
CA PRO A 21 -2.78 -14.01 2.52
C PRO A 21 -1.74 -12.94 2.83
N THR A 22 -0.91 -12.54 1.86
CA THR A 22 0.15 -11.56 2.06
C THR A 22 0.10 -10.46 1.02
N LEU A 23 0.70 -9.31 1.35
CA LEU A 23 0.83 -8.21 0.40
C LEU A 23 1.69 -8.64 -0.80
N GLU A 24 2.78 -9.36 -0.54
CA GLU A 24 3.65 -9.90 -1.57
C GLU A 24 2.87 -10.81 -2.53
N GLY A 25 2.06 -11.70 -1.97
CA GLY A 25 1.25 -12.62 -2.77
C GLY A 25 0.26 -11.89 -3.66
N ASN A 26 -0.43 -10.89 -3.14
CA ASN A 26 -1.38 -10.11 -3.92
C ASN A 26 -0.69 -9.30 -5.02
N ALA A 27 0.44 -8.67 -4.72
CA ALA A 27 1.20 -7.91 -5.71
C ALA A 27 1.66 -8.84 -6.85
N LEU A 28 2.21 -10.00 -6.51
CA LEU A 28 2.64 -11.00 -7.51
C LEU A 28 1.47 -11.53 -8.33
N ALA A 29 0.35 -11.84 -7.69
CA ALA A 29 -0.82 -12.37 -8.39
C ALA A 29 -1.31 -11.36 -9.44
N LYS A 30 -1.36 -10.09 -9.10
CA LYS A 30 -1.78 -9.04 -10.02
C LYS A 30 -0.77 -8.87 -11.18
N ALA A 31 0.52 -8.88 -10.90
CA ALA A 31 1.54 -8.76 -11.94
C ALA A 31 1.52 -9.97 -12.86
N ARG A 32 1.42 -11.19 -12.31
CA ARG A 32 1.35 -12.42 -13.10
C ARG A 32 0.12 -12.46 -14.00
N TYR A 33 -1.02 -11.97 -13.52
CA TYR A 33 -2.24 -11.90 -14.32
C TYR A 33 -2.01 -11.07 -15.59
N ILE A 34 -1.40 -9.91 -15.45
CA ILE A 34 -1.10 -9.04 -16.59
C ILE A 34 -0.04 -9.66 -17.50
N TRP A 35 1.00 -10.25 -16.93
CA TRP A 35 2.03 -10.93 -17.70
C TRP A 35 1.45 -12.07 -18.54
N ASP A 36 0.59 -12.91 -17.94
CA ASP A 36 -0.02 -14.02 -18.63
C ASP A 36 -0.93 -13.57 -19.77
N LYS A 37 -1.61 -12.44 -19.58
CA LYS A 37 -2.56 -11.92 -20.56
C LYS A 37 -1.88 -11.20 -21.72
N PHE A 38 -0.85 -10.41 -21.44
CA PHE A 38 -0.24 -9.51 -22.44
C PHE A 38 1.20 -9.84 -22.78
N HIS A 39 1.89 -10.65 -21.99
CA HIS A 39 3.32 -10.95 -22.14
C HIS A 39 4.19 -9.68 -22.22
N LEU A 40 3.85 -8.66 -21.46
CA LEU A 40 4.59 -7.42 -21.36
C LEU A 40 5.20 -7.30 -19.97
N PRO A 41 6.42 -6.70 -19.87
CA PRO A 41 6.94 -6.37 -18.54
C PRO A 41 5.91 -5.52 -17.81
N CYS A 42 5.72 -5.82 -16.53
CA CYS A 42 4.67 -5.15 -15.77
C CYS A 42 5.02 -5.10 -14.30
N PHE A 43 4.37 -4.19 -13.58
CA PHE A 43 4.45 -4.16 -12.13
C PHE A 43 3.07 -3.92 -11.55
N ALA A 44 2.90 -4.41 -10.33
CA ALA A 44 1.69 -4.21 -9.55
C ALA A 44 2.06 -4.02 -8.10
N ASP A 45 1.22 -3.35 -7.35
CA ASP A 45 1.49 -3.13 -5.93
C ASP A 45 0.33 -3.62 -5.08
N ASP A 46 0.65 -3.86 -3.82
CA ASP A 46 -0.36 -4.02 -2.78
C ASP A 46 0.13 -3.31 -1.53
N THR A 47 -0.78 -2.69 -0.80
CA THR A 47 -0.46 -1.83 0.33
C THR A 47 -1.37 -2.18 1.48
N GLY A 48 -0.82 -2.16 2.69
CA GLY A 48 -1.62 -2.40 3.88
C GLY A 48 -1.08 -1.69 5.09
N LEU A 49 -1.97 -1.48 6.04
CA LEU A 49 -1.65 -1.03 7.39
C LEU A 49 -1.55 -2.25 8.29
N GLU A 50 -0.48 -2.34 9.05
CA GLU A 50 -0.25 -3.44 9.98
C GLU A 50 -0.11 -2.87 11.39
N VAL A 51 -1.01 -3.28 12.28
CA VAL A 51 -1.04 -2.78 13.65
C VAL A 51 -0.56 -3.87 14.59
N GLU A 52 0.45 -3.55 15.40
CA GLU A 52 1.11 -4.54 16.25
C GLU A 52 0.14 -5.19 17.23
N GLU A 53 -0.67 -4.40 17.94
CA GLU A 53 -1.62 -4.91 18.94
C GLU A 53 -2.72 -5.79 18.32
N LEU A 54 -2.91 -5.70 17.02
CA LEU A 54 -3.91 -6.49 16.28
C LEU A 54 -3.25 -7.61 15.45
N ASN A 55 -2.02 -7.99 15.82
CA ASN A 55 -1.27 -9.08 15.17
C ASN A 55 -1.10 -8.87 13.66
N GLY A 56 -0.90 -7.61 13.26
CA GLY A 56 -0.70 -7.24 11.87
C GLY A 56 -1.95 -6.88 11.09
N ALA A 57 -3.14 -6.99 11.72
CA ALA A 57 -4.37 -6.55 11.06
C ALA A 57 -4.39 -5.02 10.97
N PRO A 58 -5.07 -4.43 10.00
CA PRO A 58 -5.87 -5.06 8.94
C PRO A 58 -5.07 -5.71 7.80
N GLY A 59 -3.79 -5.40 7.60
CA GLY A 59 -2.93 -6.07 6.62
C GLY A 59 -3.53 -6.09 5.21
N VAL A 60 -3.65 -7.26 4.61
CA VAL A 60 -4.21 -7.42 3.27
C VAL A 60 -5.68 -7.00 3.18
N TYR A 61 -6.37 -6.91 4.32
CA TYR A 61 -7.78 -6.51 4.37
C TYR A 61 -7.97 -5.01 4.59
N SER A 62 -6.90 -4.21 4.49
CA SER A 62 -6.93 -2.79 4.83
C SER A 62 -8.05 -2.01 4.12
N ALA A 63 -8.27 -2.24 2.83
CA ALA A 63 -9.28 -1.52 2.08
C ALA A 63 -10.72 -1.92 2.48
N ARG A 64 -10.92 -3.15 2.93
CA ARG A 64 -12.26 -3.69 3.26
C ARG A 64 -12.35 -4.17 4.69
N TYR A 65 -11.61 -3.56 5.59
CA TYR A 65 -11.52 -3.96 6.99
C TYR A 65 -12.89 -3.98 7.67
N ALA A 66 -13.72 -2.97 7.40
CA ALA A 66 -15.07 -2.87 7.97
C ALA A 66 -16.15 -3.44 7.04
N GLY A 67 -15.79 -4.01 5.89
CA GLY A 67 -16.73 -4.64 4.96
C GLY A 67 -16.43 -4.34 3.51
N GLU A 68 -17.19 -4.99 2.63
CA GLU A 68 -17.02 -4.91 1.19
C GLU A 68 -17.33 -3.52 0.60
N GLY A 69 -17.99 -2.64 1.37
CA GLY A 69 -18.25 -1.27 0.96
C GLY A 69 -16.99 -0.43 0.82
N LYS A 70 -15.88 -0.88 1.39
CA LYS A 70 -14.57 -0.22 1.31
C LYS A 70 -14.61 1.25 1.77
N SER A 71 -15.47 1.58 2.75
CA SER A 71 -15.59 2.92 3.29
C SER A 71 -14.40 3.23 4.20
N ALA A 72 -13.65 4.29 3.87
CA ALA A 72 -12.53 4.72 4.71
C ALA A 72 -13.01 5.12 6.11
N ASP A 73 -14.14 5.79 6.21
CA ASP A 73 -14.69 6.20 7.51
C ASP A 73 -15.04 4.98 8.36
N ASP A 74 -15.67 3.97 7.77
CA ASP A 74 -16.03 2.75 8.49
C ASP A 74 -14.79 1.98 8.91
N ASN A 75 -13.78 1.91 8.06
CA ASN A 75 -12.52 1.25 8.36
C ASN A 75 -11.79 1.95 9.50
N ASN A 76 -11.73 3.28 9.49
CA ASN A 76 -11.14 4.07 10.56
C ASN A 76 -11.89 3.89 11.87
N HIS A 77 -13.20 3.88 11.82
CA HIS A 77 -14.05 3.69 13.00
C HIS A 77 -13.81 2.31 13.63
N LYS A 78 -13.79 1.28 12.80
CA LYS A 78 -13.50 -0.09 13.28
C LYS A 78 -12.13 -0.17 13.94
N LEU A 79 -11.11 0.44 13.32
CA LEU A 79 -9.76 0.44 13.86
C LEU A 79 -9.70 1.10 15.23
N LEU A 80 -10.36 2.25 15.38
CA LEU A 80 -10.42 2.95 16.65
C LEU A 80 -11.14 2.13 17.71
N GLU A 81 -12.22 1.45 17.37
CA GLU A 81 -12.93 0.58 18.30
C GLU A 81 -12.04 -0.57 18.80
N GLU A 82 -11.32 -1.21 17.87
CA GLU A 82 -10.48 -2.34 18.23
C GLU A 82 -9.26 -1.93 19.07
N LEU A 83 -8.81 -0.70 18.94
CA LEU A 83 -7.72 -0.15 19.73
C LEU A 83 -8.18 0.59 20.98
N ASN A 84 -9.49 0.65 21.23
CA ASN A 84 -10.00 1.35 22.39
C ASN A 84 -9.43 0.75 23.68
N GLY A 85 -8.85 1.61 24.52
CA GLY A 85 -8.23 1.19 25.79
C GLY A 85 -6.84 0.56 25.64
N LYS A 86 -6.32 0.46 24.43
CA LYS A 86 -4.98 -0.08 24.20
C LYS A 86 -3.95 1.04 24.29
N THR A 87 -2.84 0.76 24.99
CA THR A 87 -1.74 1.71 25.11
C THR A 87 -0.71 1.53 24.01
N ASN A 88 -0.52 0.30 23.53
CA ASN A 88 0.37 0.04 22.39
C ASN A 88 -0.39 0.36 21.11
N ARG A 89 0.05 1.41 20.44
CA ARG A 89 -0.58 1.88 19.20
C ARG A 89 0.38 1.83 18.03
N ALA A 90 1.46 1.09 18.18
CA ALA A 90 2.48 0.94 17.14
C ALA A 90 1.89 0.30 15.88
N ALA A 91 2.24 0.87 14.74
CA ALA A 91 1.75 0.42 13.46
C ALA A 91 2.75 0.76 12.37
N GLN A 92 2.56 0.15 11.21
CA GLN A 92 3.34 0.50 10.03
C GLN A 92 2.49 0.36 8.78
N PHE A 93 2.74 1.24 7.81
CA PHE A 93 2.27 1.02 6.45
C PHE A 93 3.34 0.28 5.67
N ARG A 94 2.92 -0.66 4.85
CA ARG A 94 3.80 -1.35 3.90
C ARG A 94 3.23 -1.24 2.50
N CYS A 95 4.11 -1.00 1.54
CA CYS A 95 3.80 -1.10 0.12
C CYS A 95 4.75 -2.12 -0.49
N VAL A 96 4.21 -3.12 -1.16
CA VAL A 96 4.99 -4.13 -1.87
C VAL A 96 4.71 -3.97 -3.36
N ILE A 97 5.78 -3.85 -4.15
CA ILE A 97 5.67 -3.79 -5.61
C ILE A 97 6.29 -5.06 -6.19
N ALA A 98 5.54 -5.75 -7.04
CA ALA A 98 6.03 -6.89 -7.78
C ALA A 98 6.27 -6.47 -9.24
N LEU A 99 7.47 -6.70 -9.73
CA LEU A 99 7.87 -6.40 -11.10
C LEU A 99 8.13 -7.72 -11.83
N ILE A 100 7.60 -7.85 -13.03
CA ILE A 100 7.97 -8.94 -13.94
C ILE A 100 8.71 -8.31 -15.11
N THR A 101 9.95 -8.74 -15.30
CA THR A 101 10.83 -8.19 -16.34
C THR A 101 10.55 -8.85 -17.69
N VAL A 102 11.17 -8.31 -18.74
CA VAL A 102 10.94 -8.77 -20.12
C VAL A 102 11.27 -10.26 -20.30
N ASP A 103 12.17 -10.80 -19.49
CA ASP A 103 12.54 -12.23 -19.52
C ASP A 103 11.70 -13.07 -18.54
N GLY A 104 10.65 -12.51 -17.98
CA GLY A 104 9.74 -13.21 -17.09
C GLY A 104 10.21 -13.34 -15.65
N LYS A 105 11.32 -12.73 -15.28
CA LYS A 105 11.82 -12.78 -13.90
C LYS A 105 11.03 -11.86 -12.99
N GLU A 106 10.86 -12.30 -11.76
CA GLU A 106 10.09 -11.56 -10.75
C GLU A 106 11.03 -10.87 -9.76
N GLN A 107 10.74 -9.60 -9.47
CA GLN A 107 11.46 -8.81 -8.46
C GLN A 107 10.45 -8.17 -7.52
N ILE A 108 10.81 -8.10 -6.23
CA ILE A 108 9.96 -7.51 -5.20
C ILE A 108 10.66 -6.29 -4.61
N PHE A 109 9.91 -5.21 -4.44
CA PHE A 109 10.39 -4.00 -3.79
C PHE A 109 9.42 -3.65 -2.66
N GLU A 110 9.97 -3.23 -1.53
CA GLU A 110 9.16 -2.94 -0.35
C GLU A 110 9.49 -1.56 0.21
N GLY A 111 8.45 -0.84 0.60
CA GLY A 111 8.57 0.38 1.37
C GLY A 111 7.80 0.25 2.67
N VAL A 112 8.39 0.68 3.77
CA VAL A 112 7.78 0.62 5.10
C VAL A 112 7.94 1.97 5.77
N VAL A 113 6.87 2.46 6.40
CA VAL A 113 6.93 3.60 7.29
C VAL A 113 6.29 3.22 8.61
N LYS A 114 7.04 3.42 9.69
CA LYS A 114 6.57 3.08 11.04
C LYS A 114 6.00 4.31 11.72
N GLY A 115 5.01 4.10 12.57
CA GLY A 115 4.37 5.16 13.30
C GLY A 115 3.38 4.63 14.34
N GLU A 116 2.40 5.44 14.63
CA GLU A 116 1.38 5.12 15.64
C GLU A 116 -0.01 5.48 15.13
N ILE A 117 -1.00 4.74 15.61
CA ILE A 117 -2.40 5.07 15.37
C ILE A 117 -2.86 6.04 16.45
N GLN A 118 -3.33 7.21 16.06
CA GLN A 118 -3.84 8.23 16.98
C GLN A 118 -5.19 7.80 17.54
N GLU A 119 -5.61 8.46 18.63
CA GLU A 119 -6.90 8.16 19.28
C GLU A 119 -8.07 8.79 18.56
N GLU A 120 -7.81 9.79 17.70
CA GLU A 120 -8.83 10.45 16.90
C GLU A 120 -8.26 10.87 15.55
N LYS A 121 -9.14 11.07 14.58
CA LYS A 121 -8.75 11.50 13.25
C LYS A 121 -8.27 12.94 13.26
N THR A 122 -7.19 13.23 12.52
CA THR A 122 -6.70 14.59 12.31
C THR A 122 -6.39 14.79 10.83
N GLY A 123 -6.71 15.98 10.31
CA GLY A 123 -6.49 16.33 8.92
C GLY A 123 -7.60 15.85 8.01
N THR A 124 -7.59 16.34 6.79
CA THR A 124 -8.61 16.05 5.78
C THR A 124 -8.04 15.59 4.45
N ASP A 125 -6.73 15.65 4.31
CA ASP A 125 -6.06 15.24 3.07
C ASP A 125 -5.71 13.76 3.11
N GLY A 126 -5.26 13.23 1.98
CA GLY A 126 -4.90 11.83 1.89
C GLY A 126 -6.11 10.93 1.71
N PHE A 127 -5.92 9.66 2.06
CA PHE A 127 -6.97 8.65 1.88
C PHE A 127 -6.77 7.52 2.91
N GLY A 128 -7.78 6.64 3.00
CA GLY A 128 -7.69 5.46 3.86
C GLY A 128 -7.48 5.81 5.32
N TYR A 129 -6.43 5.27 5.92
CA TYR A 129 -6.11 5.46 7.34
C TYR A 129 -5.23 6.68 7.62
N ASP A 130 -4.93 7.47 6.60
CA ASP A 130 -4.06 8.65 6.76
C ASP A 130 -4.45 9.58 7.92
N PRO A 131 -5.75 9.82 8.19
CA PRO A 131 -6.13 10.66 9.32
C PRO A 131 -5.77 10.11 10.70
N LEU A 132 -5.52 8.81 10.80
CA LEU A 132 -5.18 8.16 12.07
C LEU A 132 -3.68 7.87 12.21
N PHE A 133 -2.93 7.84 11.13
CA PHE A 133 -1.54 7.41 11.16
C PHE A 133 -0.59 8.60 11.30
N ARG A 134 0.18 8.59 12.38
CA ARG A 134 1.24 9.59 12.61
C ARG A 134 2.58 8.88 12.51
N PRO A 135 3.40 9.20 11.48
CA PRO A 135 4.72 8.57 11.36
C PRO A 135 5.62 8.95 12.54
N ASN A 136 6.53 8.05 12.89
CA ASN A 136 7.51 8.32 13.94
C ASN A 136 8.34 9.56 13.58
N ASP A 137 8.75 10.32 14.57
CA ASP A 137 9.52 11.55 14.45
C ASP A 137 8.75 12.72 13.82
N TYR A 138 7.45 12.58 13.63
CA TYR A 138 6.58 13.66 13.13
C TYR A 138 5.47 13.93 14.14
N ASN A 139 4.99 15.17 14.15
CA ASN A 139 3.89 15.58 15.03
C ASN A 139 2.55 15.62 14.32
N SER A 140 2.51 15.30 13.04
CA SER A 140 1.32 15.36 12.21
C SER A 140 0.97 14.00 11.64
N SER A 141 -0.33 13.76 11.42
CA SER A 141 -0.76 12.57 10.68
C SER A 141 -0.47 12.74 9.19
N PHE A 142 -0.53 11.64 8.44
CA PHE A 142 -0.38 11.72 6.98
C PHE A 142 -1.44 12.64 6.35
N ALA A 143 -2.64 12.69 6.93
CA ALA A 143 -3.71 13.55 6.40
C ALA A 143 -3.47 15.05 6.65
N GLN A 144 -2.51 15.39 7.51
CA GLN A 144 -2.14 16.78 7.79
C GLN A 144 -0.91 17.24 7.01
N MET A 145 -0.24 16.31 6.31
CA MET A 145 0.99 16.63 5.59
C MET A 145 0.71 17.11 4.17
N PRO A 146 1.50 18.08 3.66
CA PRO A 146 1.49 18.38 2.24
C PRO A 146 1.88 17.14 1.44
N LEU A 147 1.30 16.98 0.25
CA LEU A 147 1.50 15.79 -0.57
C LEU A 147 2.97 15.53 -0.88
N ASN A 148 3.75 16.57 -1.17
CA ASN A 148 5.18 16.42 -1.47
C ASN A 148 5.98 15.87 -0.28
N GLU A 149 5.65 16.30 0.95
CA GLU A 149 6.29 15.78 2.15
C GLU A 149 5.88 14.33 2.40
N LYS A 150 4.59 14.04 2.30
CA LYS A 150 4.08 12.68 2.46
C LYS A 150 4.75 11.73 1.47
N ASN A 151 4.82 12.11 0.19
CA ASN A 151 5.41 11.26 -0.86
C ASN A 151 6.89 10.98 -0.60
N ARG A 152 7.60 11.92 0.00
CA ARG A 152 9.02 11.76 0.31
C ARG A 152 9.28 10.66 1.35
N ILE A 153 8.37 10.51 2.32
CA ILE A 153 8.57 9.60 3.46
C ILE A 153 7.65 8.39 3.45
N SER A 154 6.62 8.36 2.60
CA SER A 154 5.61 7.31 2.63
C SER A 154 6.17 5.96 2.17
N HIS A 155 5.48 4.90 2.60
CA HIS A 155 5.74 3.54 2.17
C HIS A 155 5.73 3.39 0.65
N ARG A 156 4.73 3.97 -0.02
CA ARG A 156 4.64 3.94 -1.48
C ARG A 156 5.80 4.70 -2.13
N GLY A 157 6.12 5.87 -1.61
CA GLY A 157 7.25 6.66 -2.12
C GLY A 157 8.56 5.89 -2.03
N ILE A 158 8.80 5.20 -0.92
CA ILE A 158 10.00 4.38 -0.72
C ILE A 158 10.04 3.22 -1.73
N ALA A 159 8.93 2.48 -1.86
CA ALA A 159 8.87 1.34 -2.76
C ALA A 159 9.07 1.75 -4.22
N VAL A 160 8.41 2.84 -4.63
CA VAL A 160 8.51 3.35 -6.01
C VAL A 160 9.94 3.79 -6.33
N ARG A 161 10.63 4.45 -5.39
CA ARG A 161 12.04 4.84 -5.63
C ARG A 161 12.93 3.63 -5.84
N LYS A 162 12.70 2.54 -5.11
CA LYS A 162 13.44 1.29 -5.29
C LYS A 162 13.19 0.68 -6.67
N LEU A 163 11.94 0.69 -7.11
CA LEU A 163 11.58 0.21 -8.45
C LEU A 163 12.26 1.05 -9.53
N VAL A 164 12.18 2.38 -9.43
CA VAL A 164 12.78 3.30 -10.41
C VAL A 164 14.30 3.11 -10.46
N GLU A 165 14.94 3.00 -9.30
CA GLU A 165 16.39 2.76 -9.23
C GLU A 165 16.77 1.45 -9.94
N TYR A 166 16.02 0.38 -9.67
CA TYR A 166 16.24 -0.90 -10.36
C TYR A 166 16.11 -0.74 -11.88
N LEU A 167 15.05 -0.11 -12.35
CA LEU A 167 14.81 0.08 -13.78
C LEU A 167 15.90 0.94 -14.44
N ASN A 168 16.38 1.97 -13.75
CA ASN A 168 17.44 2.83 -14.27
C ASN A 168 18.77 2.11 -14.38
N ASN A 169 18.98 1.07 -13.60
CA ASN A 169 20.22 0.28 -13.62
C ASN A 169 20.16 -0.86 -14.63
N GLN A 170 19.03 -1.09 -15.29
CA GLN A 170 18.89 -2.12 -16.34
C GLN A 170 19.21 -1.51 -17.70
N LYS A 171 20.23 -2.07 -18.37
CA LYS A 171 20.69 -1.55 -19.66
C LYS A 171 20.75 -2.64 -20.70
#